data_003b1348769bedeaf05c8d3721af4e9c
#
_entry.id   003b1348769bedeaf05c8d3721af4e9c
#
_cell.length_a   1.000
_cell.length_b   1.000
_cell.length_c   1.000
_cell.angle_alpha   90.00
_cell.angle_beta   90.00
_cell.angle_gamma   90.00
#
_symmetry.space_group_name_H-M   'P 1'
#
loop_
_entity.id
_entity.type
_entity.pdbx_description
1 polymer ?
#
loop_
_entity_poly.entity_id
_entity_poly.type
_entity_poly.pdbx_seq_one_letter_code
_entity_poly.pdbx_strand_id
1 'polypeptide(L)'
;MEQLKHECGVAMIRLLKPLEYYEKKYGTWMYGLNKLYLLMEKQHNRGQEGAGLACVKLEANPGEEYMFRERALGSGAITEIFENVQNNFKELTPEQLHDAAYAKRVLPFAGEVYMGHLRYSTTGKSGISYVHPFLRRNNWRAKNLALCGNFNMTNVDEIFARITAIGQHPRKYADTYIMLEQVGHRLDREVERVFNLAEAEGLTGMGITHYIEEHIDLANVLRTSSREWDGGYVICGLTGSGESFAIRDPWGIRPAFWYQDDEIAVLASERPVIQTALNVPFEEIKELQPGQALLISKEGKIRTSQINKPRENQACSFERIYFSRGSDVDIYKERKRLGEKLVPRILKAINNDIDHTVFSFIPNTAEVAFYGMLQGLDDYLNEEKVQQIASLGHNPNMEELEVILSRRIRSEKVAIKDIKLRTFIAEGNSRNDLAAHVYDITYGSLV
;
A
#
# COMPACT_ATOMS: atom_id res chain seq x y z
N MET A 1 -19.09 4.04 -17.69
CA MET A 1 -17.71 3.88 -17.17
C MET A 1 -17.82 3.73 -15.66
N GLU A 2 -17.67 2.51 -15.15
CA GLU A 2 -17.51 2.34 -13.70
C GLU A 2 -16.22 3.03 -13.26
N GLN A 3 -16.34 3.90 -12.29
CA GLN A 3 -15.18 4.61 -11.74
C GLN A 3 -14.25 3.61 -11.06
N LEU A 4 -12.98 3.60 -11.42
CA LEU A 4 -11.91 2.89 -10.71
C LEU A 4 -11.89 3.34 -9.24
N LYS A 5 -12.18 2.42 -8.32
CA LYS A 5 -12.55 2.80 -6.95
C LYS A 5 -11.83 2.02 -5.83
N HIS A 6 -10.76 1.27 -6.10
CA HIS A 6 -10.03 0.50 -5.08
C HIS A 6 -8.60 1.02 -4.90
N GLU A 7 -8.28 1.50 -3.71
CA GLU A 7 -6.95 2.03 -3.37
C GLU A 7 -6.49 1.50 -2.00
N CYS A 8 -6.50 0.17 -1.90
CA CYS A 8 -6.05 -0.54 -0.70
C CYS A 8 -4.58 -0.30 -0.39
N GLY A 9 -4.20 -0.47 0.89
CA GLY A 9 -2.80 -0.51 1.32
C GLY A 9 -2.35 -1.94 1.53
N VAL A 10 -1.13 -2.27 1.09
CA VAL A 10 -0.47 -3.55 1.37
C VAL A 10 0.82 -3.35 2.11
N ALA A 11 1.15 -4.29 3.00
CA ALA A 11 2.43 -4.38 3.67
C ALA A 11 2.85 -5.85 3.76
N MET A 12 4.14 -6.14 3.60
CA MET A 12 4.70 -7.48 3.76
C MET A 12 6.04 -7.36 4.46
N ILE A 13 6.31 -8.28 5.38
CA ILE A 13 7.56 -8.35 6.14
C ILE A 13 8.07 -9.80 6.14
N ARG A 14 9.37 -9.95 5.93
CA ARG A 14 10.13 -11.17 6.17
C ARG A 14 11.30 -10.84 7.10
N LEU A 15 11.32 -11.43 8.29
CA LEU A 15 12.44 -11.36 9.23
C LEU A 15 13.52 -12.34 8.77
N LEU A 16 14.74 -11.86 8.55
CA LEU A 16 15.85 -12.67 7.99
C LEU A 16 16.73 -13.34 9.06
N LYS A 17 16.51 -13.03 10.32
CA LYS A 17 17.14 -13.64 11.48
C LYS A 17 16.09 -14.40 12.32
N PRO A 18 16.48 -15.31 13.19
CA PRO A 18 15.57 -15.97 14.12
C PRO A 18 15.02 -14.97 15.16
N LEU A 19 13.86 -15.27 15.76
CA LEU A 19 13.19 -14.35 16.71
C LEU A 19 14.06 -14.01 17.92
N GLU A 20 14.92 -14.91 18.35
CA GLU A 20 15.89 -14.73 19.44
C GLU A 20 16.88 -13.58 19.15
N TYR A 21 17.22 -13.36 17.89
CA TYR A 21 18.07 -12.25 17.48
C TYR A 21 17.41 -10.91 17.77
N TYR A 22 16.10 -10.78 17.43
CA TYR A 22 15.35 -9.53 17.64
C TYR A 22 15.09 -9.30 19.12
N GLU A 23 14.79 -10.35 19.89
CA GLU A 23 14.69 -10.28 21.35
C GLU A 23 15.98 -9.71 21.95
N LYS A 24 17.13 -10.25 21.59
CA LYS A 24 18.44 -9.78 22.10
C LYS A 24 18.78 -8.36 21.66
N LYS A 25 18.50 -8.00 20.40
CA LYS A 25 18.91 -6.70 19.83
C LYS A 25 17.96 -5.57 20.16
N TYR A 26 16.65 -5.84 20.12
CA TYR A 26 15.59 -4.84 20.24
C TYR A 26 14.75 -4.97 21.50
N GLY A 27 15.03 -5.97 22.34
CA GLY A 27 14.30 -6.24 23.58
C GLY A 27 12.91 -6.85 23.37
N THR A 28 12.62 -7.35 22.16
CA THR A 28 11.35 -7.99 21.85
C THR A 28 11.42 -8.87 20.60
N TRP A 29 10.92 -10.09 20.68
CA TRP A 29 10.72 -10.97 19.53
C TRP A 29 9.59 -10.47 18.61
N MET A 30 8.70 -9.60 19.09
CA MET A 30 7.59 -9.00 18.34
C MET A 30 8.04 -7.92 17.34
N TYR A 31 9.34 -7.78 17.07
CA TYR A 31 9.88 -6.76 16.18
C TYR A 31 9.16 -6.70 14.83
N GLY A 32 8.95 -7.84 14.15
CA GLY A 32 8.24 -7.90 12.88
C GLY A 32 6.79 -7.45 12.98
N LEU A 33 6.08 -7.89 14.03
CA LEU A 33 4.69 -7.49 14.29
C LEU A 33 4.58 -5.97 14.55
N ASN A 34 5.50 -5.42 15.35
CA ASN A 34 5.57 -3.99 15.64
C ASN A 34 5.87 -3.16 14.39
N LYS A 35 6.77 -3.65 13.52
CA LYS A 35 7.05 -3.00 12.24
C LYS A 35 5.86 -3.08 11.29
N LEU A 36 5.12 -4.20 11.26
CA LEU A 36 3.89 -4.33 10.49
C LEU A 36 2.84 -3.31 10.94
N TYR A 37 2.65 -3.15 12.26
CA TYR A 37 1.76 -2.12 12.82
C TYR A 37 2.13 -0.73 12.30
N LEU A 38 3.40 -0.35 12.38
CA LEU A 38 3.86 0.95 11.89
C LEU A 38 3.64 1.13 10.38
N LEU A 39 3.91 0.11 9.58
CA LEU A 39 3.65 0.15 8.14
C LEU A 39 2.16 0.34 7.83
N MET A 40 1.28 -0.34 8.56
CA MET A 40 -0.17 -0.22 8.38
C MET A 40 -0.68 1.14 8.87
N GLU A 41 -0.26 1.60 10.06
CA GLU A 41 -0.63 2.93 10.58
C GLU A 41 -0.16 4.06 9.66
N LYS A 42 1.04 3.96 9.13
CA LYS A 42 1.54 4.95 8.15
C LYS A 42 0.77 4.95 6.84
N GLN A 43 0.02 3.90 6.53
CA GLN A 43 -0.86 3.78 5.37
C GLN A 43 -2.36 3.89 5.70
N HIS A 44 -2.75 4.32 6.92
CA HIS A 44 -4.15 4.35 7.35
C HIS A 44 -5.07 5.12 6.40
N ASN A 45 -4.54 6.07 5.63
CA ASN A 45 -5.29 6.79 4.59
C ASN A 45 -5.77 5.90 3.44
N ARG A 46 -5.20 4.70 3.28
CA ARG A 46 -5.57 3.72 2.24
C ARG A 46 -6.61 2.69 2.71
N GLY A 47 -7.04 2.72 3.97
CA GLY A 47 -7.99 1.74 4.49
C GLY A 47 -8.74 2.24 5.69
N GLN A 48 -9.98 2.66 5.47
CA GLN A 48 -10.87 3.15 6.53
C GLN A 48 -12.09 2.23 6.75
N GLU A 49 -12.20 1.14 6.00
CA GLU A 49 -13.34 0.22 6.07
C GLU A 49 -13.01 -1.11 6.74
N GLY A 50 -11.74 -1.41 6.85
CA GLY A 50 -11.27 -2.63 7.49
C GLY A 50 -9.78 -2.83 7.33
N ALA A 51 -9.25 -3.71 8.16
CA ALA A 51 -7.86 -4.13 8.12
C ALA A 51 -7.73 -5.62 8.41
N GLY A 52 -6.62 -6.20 7.99
CA GLY A 52 -6.31 -7.56 8.35
C GLY A 52 -4.82 -7.86 8.23
N LEU A 53 -4.40 -8.86 8.94
CA LEU A 53 -3.03 -9.36 8.91
C LEU A 53 -3.00 -10.89 8.81
N ALA A 54 -1.93 -11.41 8.24
CA ALA A 54 -1.57 -12.82 8.30
C ALA A 54 -0.12 -12.97 8.77
N CYS A 55 0.16 -14.09 9.42
CA CYS A 55 1.48 -14.46 9.90
C CYS A 55 1.75 -15.92 9.57
N VAL A 56 3.00 -16.24 9.22
CA VAL A 56 3.47 -17.62 9.02
C VAL A 56 4.70 -17.86 9.88
N LYS A 57 4.67 -18.97 10.63
CA LYS A 57 5.84 -19.53 11.31
C LYS A 57 6.62 -20.41 10.34
N LEU A 58 7.91 -20.19 10.20
CA LEU A 58 8.74 -20.97 9.29
C LEU A 58 8.96 -22.41 9.77
N GLU A 59 9.04 -22.58 11.07
CA GLU A 59 9.19 -23.87 11.72
C GLU A 59 7.91 -24.24 12.47
N ALA A 60 7.34 -25.35 12.12
CA ALA A 60 6.23 -25.99 12.83
C ALA A 60 6.25 -27.48 12.56
N ASN A 61 6.00 -28.27 13.59
CA ASN A 61 5.88 -29.70 13.47
C ASN A 61 4.48 -30.10 12.95
N PRO A 62 4.33 -31.29 12.37
CA PRO A 62 3.01 -31.84 12.10
C PRO A 62 2.15 -31.85 13.36
N GLY A 63 0.94 -31.28 13.26
CA GLY A 63 0.02 -31.10 14.38
C GLY A 63 0.05 -29.70 15.03
N GLU A 64 1.02 -28.86 14.67
CA GLU A 64 1.08 -27.45 15.13
C GLU A 64 0.51 -26.51 14.08
N GLU A 65 -0.20 -25.44 14.53
CA GLU A 65 -0.66 -24.37 13.64
C GLU A 65 0.52 -23.44 13.29
N TYR A 66 0.64 -23.09 12.03
CA TYR A 66 1.74 -22.28 11.50
C TYR A 66 1.28 -21.07 10.70
N MET A 67 -0.01 -20.95 10.36
CA MET A 67 -0.53 -19.85 9.56
C MET A 67 -1.74 -19.20 10.26
N PHE A 68 -1.56 -17.99 10.69
CA PHE A 68 -2.51 -17.22 11.48
C PHE A 68 -3.06 -16.06 10.66
N ARG A 69 -4.29 -15.65 10.96
CA ARG A 69 -4.94 -14.50 10.33
C ARG A 69 -5.87 -13.81 11.31
N GLU A 70 -5.82 -12.45 11.33
CA GLU A 70 -6.76 -11.60 12.06
C GLU A 70 -7.36 -10.55 11.11
N ARG A 71 -8.63 -10.16 11.31
CA ARG A 71 -9.33 -9.17 10.46
C ARG A 71 -10.39 -8.44 11.27
N ALA A 72 -10.55 -7.14 10.98
CA ALA A 72 -11.58 -6.29 11.58
C ALA A 72 -12.20 -5.33 10.56
N LEU A 73 -13.34 -4.75 10.90
CA LEU A 73 -14.08 -3.78 10.10
C LEU A 73 -14.04 -2.40 10.75
N GLY A 74 -14.23 -1.37 9.92
CA GLY A 74 -14.35 0.01 10.38
C GLY A 74 -13.04 0.78 10.47
N SER A 75 -13.13 2.02 10.85
CA SER A 75 -12.00 2.97 10.89
C SER A 75 -10.98 2.65 11.99
N GLY A 76 -11.38 1.92 13.04
CA GLY A 76 -10.51 1.44 14.12
C GLY A 76 -9.90 0.06 13.88
N ALA A 77 -10.11 -0.53 12.70
CA ALA A 77 -9.76 -1.91 12.42
C ALA A 77 -8.27 -2.23 12.62
N ILE A 78 -7.35 -1.29 12.36
CA ILE A 78 -5.91 -1.50 12.61
C ILE A 78 -5.68 -1.74 14.10
N THR A 79 -6.18 -0.87 14.96
CA THR A 79 -6.03 -1.00 16.41
C THR A 79 -6.66 -2.31 16.90
N GLU A 80 -7.87 -2.61 16.45
CA GLU A 80 -8.61 -3.82 16.85
C GLU A 80 -7.85 -5.11 16.52
N ILE A 81 -7.31 -5.26 15.30
CA ILE A 81 -6.58 -6.49 14.94
C ILE A 81 -5.30 -6.67 15.76
N PHE A 82 -4.58 -5.59 16.07
CA PHE A 82 -3.37 -5.69 16.89
C PHE A 82 -3.69 -5.91 18.37
N GLU A 83 -4.76 -5.33 18.90
CA GLU A 83 -5.27 -5.64 20.23
C GLU A 83 -5.69 -7.10 20.36
N ASN A 84 -6.40 -7.65 19.36
CA ASN A 84 -6.78 -9.06 19.30
C ASN A 84 -5.56 -9.98 19.28
N VAL A 85 -4.52 -9.63 18.54
CA VAL A 85 -3.25 -10.36 18.55
C VAL A 85 -2.58 -10.27 19.92
N GLN A 86 -2.50 -9.09 20.52
CA GLN A 86 -1.89 -8.87 21.83
C GLN A 86 -2.66 -9.57 22.97
N ASN A 87 -3.96 -9.77 22.82
CA ASN A 87 -4.75 -10.52 23.79
C ASN A 87 -4.25 -11.96 24.01
N ASN A 88 -3.59 -12.56 23.00
CA ASN A 88 -2.95 -13.88 23.15
C ASN A 88 -1.75 -13.86 24.09
N PHE A 89 -1.23 -12.70 24.46
CA PHE A 89 -0.01 -12.54 25.26
C PHE A 89 -0.27 -11.99 26.67
N LYS A 90 -1.53 -11.65 27.00
CA LYS A 90 -1.88 -10.97 28.26
C LYS A 90 -1.65 -11.80 29.53
N GLU A 91 -1.75 -13.12 29.42
CA GLU A 91 -1.62 -14.04 30.56
C GLU A 91 -0.20 -14.59 30.72
N LEU A 92 0.74 -14.14 29.89
CA LEU A 92 2.15 -14.59 29.96
C LEU A 92 2.86 -13.93 31.13
N THR A 93 3.74 -14.71 31.78
CA THR A 93 4.68 -14.13 32.74
C THR A 93 5.72 -13.29 31.99
N PRO A 94 6.41 -12.34 32.69
CA PRO A 94 7.49 -11.58 32.07
C PRO A 94 8.58 -12.47 31.44
N GLU A 95 8.92 -13.57 32.09
CA GLU A 95 9.89 -14.55 31.58
C GLU A 95 9.42 -15.20 30.28
N GLN A 96 8.16 -15.61 30.21
CA GLN A 96 7.56 -16.18 29.00
C GLN A 96 7.45 -15.18 27.86
N LEU A 97 7.15 -13.89 28.20
CA LEU A 97 7.04 -12.83 27.20
C LEU A 97 8.39 -12.52 26.55
N HIS A 98 9.49 -12.69 27.25
CA HIS A 98 10.85 -12.47 26.75
C HIS A 98 11.56 -13.77 26.27
N ASP A 99 10.86 -14.90 26.31
CA ASP A 99 11.37 -16.17 25.75
C ASP A 99 10.93 -16.34 24.29
N ALA A 100 11.80 -15.93 23.37
CA ALA A 100 11.54 -16.02 21.94
C ALA A 100 11.36 -17.47 21.45
N ALA A 101 12.07 -18.43 22.05
CA ALA A 101 11.95 -19.85 21.71
C ALA A 101 10.59 -20.42 22.17
N TYR A 102 10.15 -20.04 23.36
CA TYR A 102 8.79 -20.33 23.84
C TYR A 102 7.73 -19.71 22.92
N ALA A 103 7.87 -18.41 22.63
CA ALA A 103 6.94 -17.69 21.78
C ALA A 103 6.80 -18.35 20.39
N LYS A 104 7.92 -18.67 19.75
CA LYS A 104 7.95 -19.32 18.43
C LYS A 104 7.23 -20.65 18.43
N ARG A 105 7.36 -21.46 19.50
CA ARG A 105 6.73 -22.77 19.59
C ARG A 105 5.25 -22.70 19.95
N VAL A 106 4.88 -21.85 20.91
CA VAL A 106 3.56 -21.91 21.56
C VAL A 106 2.63 -20.81 21.11
N LEU A 107 3.14 -19.56 20.91
CA LEU A 107 2.27 -18.39 20.75
C LEU A 107 1.78 -18.22 19.31
N PRO A 108 0.50 -17.92 19.08
CA PRO A 108 0.03 -17.50 17.77
C PRO A 108 0.70 -16.18 17.34
N PHE A 109 0.83 -15.96 16.05
CA PHE A 109 1.46 -14.77 15.46
C PHE A 109 2.94 -14.54 15.82
N ALA A 110 3.59 -15.43 16.55
CA ALA A 110 5.02 -15.40 16.78
C ALA A 110 5.75 -16.09 15.62
N GLY A 111 5.82 -15.45 14.50
CA GLY A 111 6.43 -15.97 13.27
C GLY A 111 7.42 -15.00 12.64
N GLU A 112 7.94 -15.37 11.49
CA GLU A 112 8.97 -14.62 10.77
C GLU A 112 8.46 -13.96 9.50
N VAL A 113 7.24 -14.30 9.05
CA VAL A 113 6.64 -13.77 7.82
C VAL A 113 5.28 -13.15 8.14
N TYR A 114 5.11 -11.90 7.75
CA TYR A 114 3.89 -11.16 8.00
C TYR A 114 3.37 -10.48 6.74
N MET A 115 2.06 -10.33 6.67
CA MET A 115 1.36 -9.59 5.62
C MET A 115 0.23 -8.79 6.24
N GLY A 116 0.13 -7.50 5.88
CA GLY A 116 -0.92 -6.58 6.31
C GLY A 116 -1.69 -6.02 5.12
N HIS A 117 -2.97 -5.77 5.32
CA HIS A 117 -3.84 -5.17 4.32
C HIS A 117 -4.77 -4.14 4.94
N LEU A 118 -4.92 -3.03 4.24
CA LEU A 118 -5.86 -1.96 4.57
C LEU A 118 -6.92 -1.90 3.47
N ARG A 119 -8.16 -2.11 3.85
CA ARG A 119 -9.27 -2.14 2.91
C ARG A 119 -9.84 -0.75 2.69
N TYR A 120 -9.96 -0.42 1.42
CA TYR A 120 -10.72 0.70 0.92
C TYR A 120 -11.66 0.20 -0.18
N SER A 121 -12.94 0.07 0.09
CA SER A 121 -13.94 -0.41 -0.86
C SER A 121 -14.82 0.73 -1.34
N THR A 122 -15.25 0.65 -2.56
CA THR A 122 -16.15 1.63 -3.16
C THR A 122 -17.29 0.97 -3.93
N THR A 123 -17.31 -0.35 -3.98
CA THR A 123 -18.37 -1.14 -4.60
C THR A 123 -19.05 -1.99 -3.54
N GLY A 124 -20.17 -1.54 -3.03
CA GLY A 124 -21.32 -2.16 -2.39
C GLY A 124 -21.23 -3.50 -1.61
N LYS A 125 -20.14 -4.25 -1.65
CA LYS A 125 -19.99 -5.49 -0.87
C LYS A 125 -19.21 -5.22 0.40
N SER A 126 -19.91 -5.02 1.50
CA SER A 126 -19.38 -4.82 2.84
C SER A 126 -19.31 -6.11 3.65
N GLY A 127 -18.62 -6.09 4.77
CA GLY A 127 -18.54 -7.16 5.75
C GLY A 127 -17.18 -7.85 5.81
N ILE A 128 -16.94 -8.51 6.93
CA ILE A 128 -15.67 -9.18 7.27
C ILE A 128 -15.23 -10.22 6.22
N SER A 129 -16.19 -10.78 5.48
CA SER A 129 -15.95 -11.75 4.42
C SER A 129 -15.13 -11.19 3.25
N TYR A 130 -15.08 -9.87 3.10
CA TYR A 130 -14.38 -9.18 2.01
C TYR A 130 -13.10 -8.47 2.50
N VAL A 131 -12.77 -8.57 3.77
CA VAL A 131 -11.52 -8.03 4.32
C VAL A 131 -10.39 -9.03 4.06
N HIS A 132 -9.31 -8.55 3.44
CA HIS A 132 -8.09 -9.32 3.25
C HIS A 132 -7.28 -9.42 4.57
N PRO A 133 -6.36 -10.41 4.69
CA PRO A 133 -5.99 -11.44 3.72
C PRO A 133 -7.05 -12.54 3.61
N PHE A 134 -7.21 -13.06 2.38
CA PHE A 134 -7.95 -14.30 2.17
C PHE A 134 -7.03 -15.49 2.38
N LEU A 135 -7.58 -16.58 2.90
CA LEU A 135 -6.83 -17.76 3.29
C LEU A 135 -7.43 -19.00 2.64
N ARG A 136 -6.60 -19.71 1.90
CA ARG A 136 -6.87 -21.04 1.36
C ARG A 136 -6.15 -22.06 2.24
N ARG A 137 -6.91 -23.01 2.76
CA ARG A 137 -6.41 -24.09 3.62
C ARG A 137 -6.31 -25.40 2.86
N ASN A 138 -5.26 -26.14 3.12
CA ASN A 138 -4.99 -27.47 2.61
C ASN A 138 -4.23 -28.27 3.68
N ASN A 139 -4.32 -29.59 3.65
CA ASN A 139 -3.53 -30.46 4.54
C ASN A 139 -2.04 -30.56 4.13
N TRP A 140 -1.68 -30.15 2.93
CA TRP A 140 -0.30 -29.96 2.50
C TRP A 140 0.15 -28.53 2.86
N ARG A 141 1.21 -28.42 3.66
CA ARG A 141 1.72 -27.13 4.12
C ARG A 141 1.99 -26.17 2.97
N ALA A 142 2.73 -26.64 1.95
CA ALA A 142 3.08 -25.83 0.78
C ALA A 142 1.87 -25.40 -0.09
N LYS A 143 0.72 -26.08 0.02
CA LYS A 143 -0.52 -25.72 -0.72
C LYS A 143 -1.39 -24.71 0.02
N ASN A 144 -1.06 -24.35 1.26
CA ASN A 144 -1.75 -23.26 1.96
C ASN A 144 -1.29 -21.91 1.40
N LEU A 145 -2.23 -20.99 1.25
CA LEU A 145 -1.97 -19.68 0.67
C LEU A 145 -2.80 -18.60 1.36
N ALA A 146 -2.13 -17.56 1.87
CA ALA A 146 -2.78 -16.30 2.21
C ALA A 146 -2.51 -15.29 1.11
N LEU A 147 -3.52 -14.49 0.72
CA LEU A 147 -3.42 -13.52 -0.36
C LEU A 147 -4.13 -12.21 -0.01
N CYS A 148 -3.47 -11.12 -0.29
CA CYS A 148 -4.06 -9.77 -0.25
C CYS A 148 -3.57 -8.94 -1.43
N GLY A 149 -4.18 -7.78 -1.66
CA GLY A 149 -3.67 -6.90 -2.71
C GLY A 149 -4.42 -5.58 -2.81
N ASN A 150 -3.77 -4.65 -3.49
CA ASN A 150 -4.35 -3.43 -4.03
C ASN A 150 -4.55 -3.65 -5.54
N PHE A 151 -5.76 -3.98 -5.95
CA PHE A 151 -6.02 -4.29 -7.34
C PHE A 151 -7.47 -4.03 -7.76
N ASN A 152 -7.63 -3.83 -9.06
CA ASN A 152 -8.90 -3.80 -9.75
C ASN A 152 -8.73 -4.53 -11.08
N MET A 153 -9.32 -5.71 -11.16
CA MET A 153 -9.26 -6.55 -12.36
C MET A 153 -10.40 -6.17 -13.30
N THR A 154 -10.10 -5.98 -14.57
CA THR A 154 -11.10 -5.61 -15.60
C THR A 154 -11.81 -6.82 -16.18
N ASN A 155 -11.21 -8.02 -16.07
CA ASN A 155 -11.67 -9.25 -16.66
C ASN A 155 -12.02 -10.36 -15.65
N VAL A 156 -12.56 -9.98 -14.49
CA VAL A 156 -12.93 -10.93 -13.42
C VAL A 156 -13.91 -11.99 -13.92
N ASP A 157 -14.91 -11.60 -14.71
CA ASP A 157 -15.94 -12.49 -15.25
C ASP A 157 -15.35 -13.56 -16.16
N GLU A 158 -14.40 -13.18 -17.01
CA GLU A 158 -13.70 -14.10 -17.90
C GLU A 158 -12.84 -15.11 -17.12
N ILE A 159 -12.13 -14.63 -16.10
CA ILE A 159 -11.31 -15.49 -15.23
C ILE A 159 -12.22 -16.45 -14.47
N PHE A 160 -13.35 -15.97 -13.92
CA PHE A 160 -14.33 -16.78 -13.21
C PHE A 160 -14.89 -17.88 -14.13
N ALA A 161 -15.31 -17.53 -15.35
CA ALA A 161 -15.81 -18.49 -16.34
C ALA A 161 -14.78 -19.57 -16.67
N ARG A 162 -13.50 -19.21 -16.78
CA ARG A 162 -12.41 -20.17 -17.07
C ARG A 162 -12.14 -21.14 -15.93
N ILE A 163 -12.07 -20.64 -14.68
CA ILE A 163 -11.83 -21.53 -13.54
C ILE A 163 -13.00 -22.47 -13.29
N THR A 164 -14.23 -22.05 -13.58
CA THR A 164 -15.40 -22.92 -13.50
C THR A 164 -15.43 -23.94 -14.67
N ALA A 165 -15.01 -23.55 -15.85
CA ALA A 165 -14.94 -24.45 -17.02
C ALA A 165 -13.96 -25.62 -16.83
N ILE A 166 -12.92 -25.46 -16.00
CA ILE A 166 -12.00 -26.54 -15.64
C ILE A 166 -12.41 -27.33 -14.39
N GLY A 167 -13.68 -27.16 -13.94
CA GLY A 167 -14.26 -27.91 -12.82
C GLY A 167 -14.02 -27.32 -11.43
N GLN A 168 -13.45 -26.11 -11.31
CA GLN A 168 -13.35 -25.47 -10.02
C GLN A 168 -14.69 -24.84 -9.61
N HIS A 169 -14.93 -24.76 -8.31
CA HIS A 169 -16.15 -24.20 -7.75
C HIS A 169 -15.85 -23.12 -6.70
N PRO A 170 -15.53 -21.88 -7.14
CA PRO A 170 -15.26 -20.78 -6.20
C PRO A 170 -16.48 -20.51 -5.31
N ARG A 171 -16.25 -20.40 -4.00
CA ARG A 171 -17.31 -20.24 -3.00
C ARG A 171 -17.93 -18.84 -3.02
N LYS A 172 -17.25 -17.87 -3.59
CA LYS A 172 -17.66 -16.46 -3.63
C LYS A 172 -17.29 -15.83 -4.95
N TYR A 173 -18.18 -14.99 -5.43
CA TYR A 173 -17.91 -14.12 -6.55
C TYR A 173 -17.31 -12.81 -6.05
N ALA A 174 -15.99 -12.76 -5.90
CA ALA A 174 -15.21 -11.59 -5.55
C ALA A 174 -13.84 -11.72 -6.21
N ASP A 175 -13.31 -10.64 -6.74
CA ASP A 175 -12.04 -10.60 -7.46
C ASP A 175 -10.88 -11.25 -6.69
N THR A 176 -10.69 -10.86 -5.43
CA THR A 176 -9.64 -11.43 -4.57
C THR A 176 -9.82 -12.93 -4.35
N TYR A 177 -11.06 -13.37 -4.20
CA TYR A 177 -11.33 -14.80 -4.00
C TYR A 177 -11.03 -15.60 -5.26
N ILE A 178 -11.39 -15.05 -6.42
CA ILE A 178 -11.09 -15.63 -7.73
C ILE A 178 -9.57 -15.72 -7.94
N MET A 179 -8.84 -14.67 -7.61
CA MET A 179 -7.36 -14.65 -7.68
C MET A 179 -6.75 -15.69 -6.74
N LEU A 180 -7.25 -15.80 -5.51
CA LEU A 180 -6.81 -16.82 -4.56
C LEU A 180 -6.95 -18.22 -5.11
N GLU A 181 -8.11 -18.56 -5.71
CA GLU A 181 -8.37 -19.88 -6.27
C GLU A 181 -7.51 -20.14 -7.51
N GLN A 182 -7.31 -19.13 -8.36
CA GLN A 182 -6.47 -19.28 -9.54
C GLN A 182 -4.99 -19.50 -9.19
N VAL A 183 -4.44 -18.68 -8.29
CA VAL A 183 -3.05 -18.86 -7.82
C VAL A 183 -2.90 -20.18 -7.04
N GLY A 184 -3.88 -20.49 -6.19
CA GLY A 184 -3.91 -21.73 -5.42
C GLY A 184 -3.92 -22.97 -6.30
N HIS A 185 -4.69 -22.99 -7.38
CA HIS A 185 -4.68 -24.08 -8.34
C HIS A 185 -3.32 -24.26 -9.05
N ARG A 186 -2.65 -23.18 -9.41
CA ARG A 186 -1.29 -23.28 -9.98
C ARG A 186 -0.26 -23.72 -8.96
N LEU A 187 -0.40 -23.28 -7.72
CA LEU A 187 0.41 -23.71 -6.60
C LEU A 187 0.23 -25.22 -6.34
N ASP A 188 -1.01 -25.73 -6.37
CA ASP A 188 -1.27 -27.17 -6.22
C ASP A 188 -0.52 -28.01 -7.27
N ARG A 189 -0.55 -27.58 -8.52
CA ARG A 189 0.13 -28.26 -9.63
C ARG A 189 1.65 -28.21 -9.49
N GLU A 190 2.19 -27.08 -9.04
CA GLU A 190 3.61 -26.94 -8.82
C GLU A 190 4.09 -27.83 -7.67
N VAL A 191 3.35 -27.85 -6.56
CA VAL A 191 3.65 -28.74 -5.42
C VAL A 191 3.58 -30.21 -5.85
N GLU A 192 2.59 -30.60 -6.65
CA GLU A 192 2.45 -31.95 -7.18
C GLU A 192 3.63 -32.35 -8.07
N ARG A 193 4.06 -31.43 -8.94
CA ARG A 193 5.25 -31.64 -9.78
C ARG A 193 6.49 -31.91 -8.95
N VAL A 194 6.72 -31.10 -7.91
CA VAL A 194 7.90 -31.25 -7.04
C VAL A 194 7.77 -32.50 -6.14
N PHE A 195 6.56 -32.82 -5.68
CA PHE A 195 6.27 -34.04 -4.96
C PHE A 195 6.68 -35.29 -5.76
N ASN A 196 6.27 -35.39 -7.03
CA ASN A 196 6.62 -36.50 -7.89
C ASN A 196 8.15 -36.62 -8.11
N LEU A 197 8.87 -35.49 -8.12
CA LEU A 197 10.35 -35.53 -8.18
C LEU A 197 10.94 -36.04 -6.88
N ALA A 198 10.43 -35.62 -5.73
CA ALA A 198 10.89 -36.13 -4.42
C ALA A 198 10.67 -37.63 -4.25
N GLU A 199 9.51 -38.16 -4.69
CA GLU A 199 9.24 -39.61 -4.70
C GLU A 199 10.18 -40.34 -5.63
N ALA A 200 10.49 -39.81 -6.81
CA ALA A 200 11.43 -40.42 -7.75
C ALA A 200 12.87 -40.48 -7.19
N GLU A 201 13.23 -39.58 -6.29
CA GLU A 201 14.49 -39.58 -5.53
C GLU A 201 14.45 -40.53 -4.29
N GLY A 202 13.30 -41.18 -4.03
CA GLY A 202 13.11 -42.08 -2.92
C GLY A 202 12.93 -41.40 -1.55
N LEU A 203 12.59 -40.10 -1.53
CA LEU A 203 12.35 -39.39 -0.29
C LEU A 203 11.01 -39.79 0.34
N THR A 204 10.92 -39.72 1.67
CA THR A 204 9.71 -40.04 2.45
C THR A 204 9.52 -39.08 3.61
N GLY A 205 8.28 -38.98 4.12
CA GLY A 205 7.95 -38.18 5.30
C GLY A 205 8.37 -36.71 5.19
N MET A 206 9.06 -36.20 6.21
CA MET A 206 9.54 -34.80 6.23
C MET A 206 10.56 -34.47 5.13
N GLY A 207 11.26 -35.49 4.60
CA GLY A 207 12.17 -35.32 3.46
C GLY A 207 11.44 -34.79 2.22
N ILE A 208 10.23 -35.31 1.95
CA ILE A 208 9.37 -34.77 0.86
C ILE A 208 9.00 -33.32 1.13
N THR A 209 8.61 -32.97 2.37
CA THR A 209 8.23 -31.61 2.75
C THR A 209 9.38 -30.64 2.50
N HIS A 210 10.58 -30.96 2.97
CA HIS A 210 11.78 -30.11 2.76
C HIS A 210 12.14 -29.98 1.28
N TYR A 211 12.06 -31.09 0.54
CA TYR A 211 12.34 -31.06 -0.89
C TYR A 211 11.37 -30.13 -1.65
N ILE A 212 10.08 -30.16 -1.32
CA ILE A 212 9.08 -29.26 -1.90
C ILE A 212 9.43 -27.81 -1.57
N GLU A 213 9.73 -27.49 -0.30
CA GLU A 213 10.07 -26.15 0.15
C GLU A 213 11.31 -25.57 -0.56
N GLU A 214 12.29 -26.41 -0.88
CA GLU A 214 13.51 -26.00 -1.58
C GLU A 214 13.36 -25.85 -3.10
N HIS A 215 12.43 -26.60 -3.72
CA HIS A 215 12.35 -26.74 -5.17
C HIS A 215 11.10 -26.15 -5.81
N ILE A 216 10.22 -25.51 -5.03
CA ILE A 216 9.03 -24.85 -5.54
C ILE A 216 9.38 -23.62 -6.38
N ASP A 217 8.87 -23.53 -7.61
CA ASP A 217 9.06 -22.37 -8.50
C ASP A 217 7.86 -21.42 -8.46
N LEU A 218 7.88 -20.50 -7.47
CA LEU A 218 6.86 -19.45 -7.38
C LEU A 218 6.85 -18.51 -8.59
N ALA A 219 7.96 -18.30 -9.27
CA ALA A 219 7.98 -17.48 -10.48
C ALA A 219 7.14 -18.15 -11.58
N ASN A 220 7.21 -19.48 -11.72
CA ASN A 220 6.38 -20.22 -12.66
C ASN A 220 4.90 -20.21 -12.24
N VAL A 221 4.60 -20.37 -10.95
CA VAL A 221 3.23 -20.24 -10.42
C VAL A 221 2.64 -18.89 -10.79
N LEU A 222 3.36 -17.79 -10.55
CA LEU A 222 2.89 -16.44 -10.86
C LEU A 222 2.76 -16.20 -12.37
N ARG A 223 3.73 -16.65 -13.16
CA ARG A 223 3.70 -16.51 -14.63
C ARG A 223 2.50 -17.22 -15.24
N THR A 224 2.20 -18.42 -14.77
CA THR A 224 1.07 -19.20 -15.28
C THR A 224 -0.27 -18.71 -14.75
N SER A 225 -0.31 -18.08 -13.56
CA SER A 225 -1.52 -17.48 -13.01
C SER A 225 -1.84 -16.15 -13.69
N SER A 226 -0.84 -15.26 -13.82
CA SER A 226 -1.04 -13.86 -14.25
C SER A 226 -1.08 -13.68 -15.76
N ARG A 227 -0.91 -14.74 -16.54
CA ARG A 227 -0.86 -14.68 -18.02
C ARG A 227 -2.05 -13.98 -18.66
N GLU A 228 -3.20 -14.11 -18.01
CA GLU A 228 -4.49 -13.63 -18.52
C GLU A 228 -5.08 -12.51 -17.66
N TRP A 229 -4.33 -12.01 -16.68
CA TRP A 229 -4.80 -10.92 -15.83
C TRP A 229 -4.77 -9.59 -16.58
N ASP A 230 -5.88 -8.88 -16.52
CA ASP A 230 -6.00 -7.52 -17.03
C ASP A 230 -6.46 -6.58 -15.90
N GLY A 231 -5.84 -5.39 -15.85
CA GLY A 231 -6.11 -4.40 -14.82
C GLY A 231 -4.85 -3.91 -14.08
N GLY A 232 -5.06 -3.05 -13.11
CA GLY A 232 -3.99 -2.54 -12.24
C GLY A 232 -3.93 -3.33 -10.95
N TYR A 233 -2.77 -3.91 -10.62
CA TYR A 233 -2.65 -4.74 -9.41
C TYR A 233 -1.26 -4.73 -8.77
N VAL A 234 -1.27 -4.81 -7.44
CA VAL A 234 -0.18 -5.34 -6.61
C VAL A 234 -0.79 -6.42 -5.73
N ILE A 235 -0.38 -7.66 -5.94
CA ILE A 235 -0.88 -8.83 -5.19
C ILE A 235 0.25 -9.42 -4.38
N CYS A 236 0.03 -9.55 -3.07
CA CYS A 236 0.95 -10.17 -2.12
C CYS A 236 0.42 -11.54 -1.69
N GLY A 237 1.31 -12.49 -1.50
CA GLY A 237 0.95 -13.83 -1.02
C GLY A 237 1.99 -14.42 -0.10
N LEU A 238 1.50 -15.25 0.84
CA LEU A 238 2.31 -16.07 1.75
C LEU A 238 1.89 -17.52 1.59
N THR A 239 2.84 -18.41 1.34
CA THR A 239 2.58 -19.86 1.40
C THR A 239 2.67 -20.37 2.84
N GLY A 240 2.08 -21.52 3.12
CA GLY A 240 2.20 -22.14 4.44
C GLY A 240 3.63 -22.60 4.77
N SER A 241 4.47 -22.80 3.78
CA SER A 241 5.89 -23.14 3.96
C SER A 241 6.76 -21.94 4.31
N GLY A 242 6.26 -20.71 4.09
CA GLY A 242 6.96 -19.49 4.43
C GLY A 242 7.57 -18.72 3.26
N GLU A 243 7.42 -19.22 2.02
CA GLU A 243 7.72 -18.41 0.85
C GLU A 243 6.72 -17.26 0.76
N SER A 244 7.20 -16.12 0.32
CA SER A 244 6.37 -14.93 0.12
C SER A 244 6.65 -14.27 -1.21
N PHE A 245 5.64 -13.62 -1.76
CA PHE A 245 5.75 -12.91 -3.02
C PHE A 245 4.91 -11.64 -3.06
N ALA A 246 5.32 -10.72 -3.92
CA ALA A 246 4.49 -9.62 -4.37
C ALA A 246 4.66 -9.46 -5.88
N ILE A 247 3.57 -9.41 -6.65
CA ILE A 247 3.58 -9.22 -8.10
C ILE A 247 2.90 -7.90 -8.44
N ARG A 248 3.51 -7.12 -9.35
CA ARG A 248 2.96 -5.86 -9.86
C ARG A 248 2.48 -6.01 -11.30
N ASP A 249 1.43 -5.29 -11.63
CA ASP A 249 0.86 -5.26 -12.99
C ASP A 249 1.87 -4.79 -14.04
N PRO A 250 1.74 -5.23 -15.30
CA PRO A 250 2.70 -4.92 -16.36
C PRO A 250 2.66 -3.47 -16.85
N TRP A 251 1.64 -2.69 -16.50
CA TRP A 251 1.49 -1.28 -16.84
C TRP A 251 2.02 -0.34 -15.74
N GLY A 252 2.35 -0.87 -14.55
CA GLY A 252 2.77 -0.08 -13.40
C GLY A 252 1.67 0.83 -12.84
N ILE A 253 0.40 0.44 -13.00
CA ILE A 253 -0.75 1.22 -12.54
C ILE A 253 -0.73 1.40 -11.03
N ARG A 254 -0.50 0.29 -10.29
CA ARG A 254 -0.45 0.30 -8.83
C ARG A 254 0.98 0.44 -8.31
N PRO A 255 1.24 1.26 -7.29
CA PRO A 255 2.57 1.43 -6.72
C PRO A 255 2.93 0.31 -5.76
N ALA A 256 4.19 -0.12 -5.79
CA ALA A 256 4.78 -1.02 -4.81
C ALA A 256 6.25 -0.71 -4.63
N PHE A 257 6.68 -0.60 -3.39
CA PHE A 257 8.05 -0.30 -2.99
C PHE A 257 8.55 -1.35 -2.02
N TRP A 258 9.85 -1.64 -2.08
CA TRP A 258 10.45 -2.64 -1.21
C TRP A 258 11.85 -2.22 -0.77
N TYR A 259 12.25 -2.75 0.38
CA TYR A 259 13.56 -2.55 0.99
C TYR A 259 14.04 -3.87 1.60
N GLN A 260 15.34 -4.06 1.66
CA GLN A 260 15.97 -5.15 2.39
C GLN A 260 17.32 -4.72 2.96
N ASP A 261 17.64 -5.28 4.10
CA ASP A 261 18.97 -5.32 4.70
C ASP A 261 19.31 -6.76 5.12
N ASP A 262 20.23 -6.96 6.06
CA ASP A 262 20.61 -8.27 6.57
C ASP A 262 19.67 -8.82 7.66
N GLU A 263 18.68 -8.03 8.08
CA GLU A 263 17.73 -8.39 9.15
C GLU A 263 16.28 -8.54 8.65
N ILE A 264 15.88 -7.70 7.70
CA ILE A 264 14.47 -7.60 7.30
C ILE A 264 14.32 -7.33 5.80
N ALA A 265 13.32 -7.93 5.20
CA ALA A 265 12.80 -7.51 3.91
C ALA A 265 11.37 -7.01 4.08
N VAL A 266 11.06 -5.87 3.44
CA VAL A 266 9.78 -5.18 3.57
C VAL A 266 9.25 -4.77 2.21
N LEU A 267 7.94 -4.87 2.01
CA LEU A 267 7.23 -4.27 0.89
C LEU A 267 6.05 -3.46 1.41
N ALA A 268 5.79 -2.31 0.80
CA ALA A 268 4.61 -1.48 1.08
C ALA A 268 4.11 -0.77 -0.18
N SER A 269 2.87 -0.30 -0.16
CA SER A 269 2.29 0.47 -1.26
C SER A 269 2.95 1.84 -1.45
N GLU A 270 3.59 2.38 -0.42
CA GLU A 270 4.17 3.73 -0.45
C GLU A 270 5.60 3.75 0.09
N ARG A 271 6.51 4.41 -0.63
CA ARG A 271 7.93 4.56 -0.25
C ARG A 271 8.13 5.29 1.08
N PRO A 272 7.46 6.42 1.38
CA PRO A 272 7.63 7.12 2.65
C PRO A 272 7.20 6.31 3.88
N VAL A 273 6.37 5.31 3.67
CA VAL A 273 5.93 4.41 4.74
C VAL A 273 7.08 3.53 5.21
N ILE A 274 7.82 2.95 4.27
CA ILE A 274 9.02 2.15 4.57
C ILE A 274 10.09 3.05 5.19
N GLN A 275 10.35 4.21 4.58
CA GLN A 275 11.32 5.19 5.05
C GLN A 275 11.12 5.53 6.53
N THR A 276 9.89 5.86 6.91
CA THR A 276 9.59 6.30 8.28
C THR A 276 9.44 5.15 9.28
N ALA A 277 8.95 3.97 8.86
CA ALA A 277 8.80 2.82 9.74
C ALA A 277 10.15 2.17 10.09
N LEU A 278 11.10 2.20 9.16
CA LEU A 278 12.42 1.58 9.33
C LEU A 278 13.54 2.61 9.57
N ASN A 279 13.26 3.91 9.39
CA ASN A 279 14.24 4.99 9.47
C ASN A 279 15.41 4.80 8.48
N VAL A 280 15.08 4.53 7.22
CA VAL A 280 16.04 4.29 6.14
C VAL A 280 16.00 5.41 5.11
N PRO A 281 17.13 5.70 4.40
CA PRO A 281 17.15 6.68 3.33
C PRO A 281 16.24 6.28 2.17
N PHE A 282 15.66 7.26 1.48
CA PHE A 282 14.73 6.95 0.40
C PHE A 282 15.42 6.29 -0.80
N GLU A 283 16.70 6.55 -1.00
CA GLU A 283 17.53 6.01 -2.07
C GLU A 283 17.70 4.48 -1.99
N GLU A 284 17.61 3.93 -0.79
CA GLU A 284 17.71 2.48 -0.56
C GLU A 284 16.40 1.75 -0.83
N ILE A 285 15.29 2.48 -0.91
CA ILE A 285 13.96 1.92 -1.16
C ILE A 285 13.72 1.81 -2.66
N LYS A 286 13.55 0.59 -3.13
CA LYS A 286 13.39 0.27 -4.54
C LYS A 286 11.92 0.21 -4.93
N GLU A 287 11.58 0.66 -6.12
CA GLU A 287 10.27 0.43 -6.72
C GLU A 287 10.25 -0.93 -7.41
N LEU A 288 9.22 -1.72 -7.16
CA LEU A 288 8.97 -2.94 -7.92
C LEU A 288 8.53 -2.55 -9.34
N GLN A 289 9.29 -2.95 -10.36
CA GLN A 289 9.05 -2.50 -11.72
C GLN A 289 7.81 -3.16 -12.36
N PRO A 290 7.21 -2.55 -13.41
CA PRO A 290 6.06 -3.11 -14.10
C PRO A 290 6.27 -4.56 -14.54
N GLY A 291 5.33 -5.43 -14.20
CA GLY A 291 5.38 -6.85 -14.53
C GLY A 291 6.37 -7.69 -13.73
N GLN A 292 7.05 -7.10 -12.76
CA GLN A 292 7.96 -7.83 -11.85
C GLN A 292 7.23 -8.44 -10.66
N ALA A 293 7.83 -9.49 -10.11
CA ALA A 293 7.54 -9.96 -8.77
C ALA A 293 8.77 -9.90 -7.88
N LEU A 294 8.56 -9.54 -6.62
CA LEU A 294 9.47 -9.78 -5.50
C LEU A 294 9.18 -11.18 -4.98
N LEU A 295 10.20 -12.02 -4.89
CA LEU A 295 10.10 -13.40 -4.42
C LEU A 295 11.07 -13.57 -3.26
N ILE A 296 10.58 -14.12 -2.16
CA ILE A 296 11.37 -14.39 -0.96
C ILE A 296 11.16 -15.86 -0.60
N SER A 297 12.25 -16.64 -0.62
CA SER A 297 12.19 -18.05 -0.26
C SER A 297 12.04 -18.25 1.25
N LYS A 298 11.75 -19.47 1.68
CA LYS A 298 11.72 -19.86 3.09
C LYS A 298 13.03 -19.50 3.80
N GLU A 299 14.19 -19.74 3.16
CA GLU A 299 15.53 -19.44 3.69
C GLU A 299 15.86 -17.95 3.69
N GLY A 300 14.96 -17.07 3.22
CA GLY A 300 15.18 -15.64 3.16
C GLY A 300 15.98 -15.14 1.95
N LYS A 301 16.13 -15.96 0.91
CA LYS A 301 16.73 -15.51 -0.36
C LYS A 301 15.74 -14.61 -1.09
N ILE A 302 16.18 -13.38 -1.39
CA ILE A 302 15.35 -12.35 -1.98
C ILE A 302 15.79 -12.12 -3.42
N ARG A 303 14.81 -12.15 -4.33
CA ARG A 303 15.05 -11.83 -5.74
C ARG A 303 13.85 -11.15 -6.37
N THR A 304 14.10 -10.30 -7.34
CA THR A 304 13.07 -9.83 -8.29
C THR A 304 13.10 -10.68 -9.55
N SER A 305 11.95 -10.94 -10.13
CA SER A 305 11.82 -11.70 -11.36
C SER A 305 10.85 -11.02 -12.31
N GLN A 306 11.19 -10.93 -13.59
CA GLN A 306 10.25 -10.46 -14.61
C GLN A 306 9.23 -11.58 -14.90
N ILE A 307 8.01 -11.40 -14.46
CA ILE A 307 6.92 -12.38 -14.62
C ILE A 307 6.16 -12.11 -15.93
N ASN A 308 5.70 -10.87 -16.12
CA ASN A 308 5.01 -10.43 -17.31
C ASN A 308 5.88 -9.42 -18.07
N LYS A 309 5.76 -9.41 -19.40
CA LYS A 309 6.46 -8.41 -20.20
C LYS A 309 5.98 -7.01 -19.82
N PRO A 310 6.90 -6.09 -19.44
CA PRO A 310 6.51 -4.73 -19.09
C PRO A 310 5.89 -4.03 -20.31
N ARG A 311 4.91 -3.19 -20.05
CA ARG A 311 4.23 -2.36 -21.02
C ARG A 311 4.56 -0.89 -20.79
N GLU A 312 4.01 0.01 -21.58
CA GLU A 312 4.13 1.44 -21.35
C GLU A 312 3.58 1.80 -19.96
N ASN A 313 4.36 2.56 -19.19
CA ASN A 313 4.00 2.91 -17.82
C ASN A 313 2.76 3.81 -17.79
N GLN A 314 1.69 3.34 -17.17
CA GLN A 314 0.42 4.04 -17.00
C GLN A 314 0.08 4.19 -15.51
N ALA A 315 0.99 4.80 -14.75
CA ALA A 315 0.78 5.06 -13.34
C ALA A 315 -0.57 5.77 -13.12
N CYS A 316 -1.35 5.27 -12.16
CA CYS A 316 -2.67 5.80 -11.86
C CYS A 316 -2.58 7.26 -11.40
N SER A 317 -3.19 8.18 -12.16
CA SER A 317 -3.21 9.61 -11.81
C SER A 317 -3.94 9.87 -10.49
N PHE A 318 -4.96 9.09 -10.17
CA PHE A 318 -5.70 9.20 -8.92
C PHE A 318 -4.85 8.80 -7.70
N GLU A 319 -4.03 7.74 -7.84
CA GLU A 319 -2.99 7.41 -6.86
C GLU A 319 -2.06 8.60 -6.62
N ARG A 320 -1.49 9.17 -7.67
CA ARG A 320 -0.47 10.20 -7.58
C ARG A 320 -1.01 11.55 -7.10
N ILE A 321 -2.19 11.94 -7.54
CA ILE A 321 -2.81 13.23 -7.17
C ILE A 321 -3.43 13.17 -5.78
N TYR A 322 -4.02 12.03 -5.39
CA TYR A 322 -4.89 11.98 -4.23
C TYR A 322 -4.45 11.01 -3.12
N PHE A 323 -4.17 9.75 -3.44
CA PHE A 323 -3.90 8.73 -2.41
C PHE A 323 -2.46 8.74 -1.89
N SER A 324 -1.47 8.83 -2.76
CA SER A 324 -0.06 8.79 -2.37
C SER A 324 0.27 9.93 -1.40
N ARG A 325 1.17 9.64 -0.47
CA ARG A 325 1.62 10.64 0.50
C ARG A 325 2.34 11.78 -0.20
N GLY A 326 1.93 13.02 0.13
CA GLY A 326 2.59 14.23 -0.36
C GLY A 326 4.02 14.42 0.16
N SER A 327 4.46 13.62 1.13
CA SER A 327 5.84 13.60 1.63
C SER A 327 6.79 12.76 0.76
N ASP A 328 6.30 11.98 -0.21
CA ASP A 328 7.15 11.36 -1.22
C ASP A 328 7.72 12.42 -2.13
N VAL A 329 9.04 12.39 -2.37
CA VAL A 329 9.76 13.42 -3.11
C VAL A 329 9.25 13.59 -4.55
N ASP A 330 8.91 12.49 -5.22
CA ASP A 330 8.42 12.52 -6.60
C ASP A 330 6.97 13.02 -6.65
N ILE A 331 6.13 12.54 -5.74
CA ILE A 331 4.75 12.99 -5.59
C ILE A 331 4.67 14.46 -5.21
N TYR A 332 5.55 14.92 -4.30
CA TYR A 332 5.64 16.32 -3.91
C TYR A 332 5.96 17.23 -5.11
N LYS A 333 7.02 16.90 -5.86
CA LYS A 333 7.44 17.66 -7.05
C LYS A 333 6.35 17.67 -8.13
N GLU A 334 5.73 16.51 -8.37
CA GLU A 334 4.66 16.38 -9.36
C GLU A 334 3.43 17.22 -8.99
N ARG A 335 2.95 17.15 -7.74
CA ARG A 335 1.81 17.96 -7.28
C ARG A 335 2.12 19.43 -7.32
N LYS A 336 3.33 19.85 -6.93
CA LYS A 336 3.76 21.23 -7.03
C LYS A 336 3.71 21.72 -8.48
N ARG A 337 4.27 20.94 -9.42
CA ARG A 337 4.22 21.26 -10.85
C ARG A 337 2.80 21.30 -11.43
N LEU A 338 1.87 20.48 -10.92
CA LEU A 338 0.47 20.55 -11.30
C LEU A 338 -0.16 21.90 -10.89
N GLY A 339 0.16 22.40 -9.69
CA GLY A 339 -0.25 23.73 -9.23
C GLY A 339 0.26 24.85 -10.12
N GLU A 340 1.56 24.84 -10.46
CA GLU A 340 2.17 25.79 -11.38
C GLU A 340 1.45 25.83 -12.74
N LYS A 341 1.13 24.66 -13.28
CA LYS A 341 0.41 24.52 -14.57
C LYS A 341 -1.04 25.05 -14.55
N LEU A 342 -1.64 25.25 -13.39
CA LEU A 342 -2.98 25.83 -13.27
C LEU A 342 -2.97 27.36 -13.44
N VAL A 343 -1.84 28.04 -13.23
CA VAL A 343 -1.71 29.50 -13.20
C VAL A 343 -2.33 30.19 -14.43
N PRO A 344 -2.06 29.79 -15.68
CA PRO A 344 -2.65 30.47 -16.84
C PRO A 344 -4.18 30.40 -16.87
N ARG A 345 -4.76 29.29 -16.37
CA ARG A 345 -6.24 29.15 -16.28
C ARG A 345 -6.82 29.97 -15.16
N ILE A 346 -6.12 30.08 -14.05
CA ILE A 346 -6.51 30.89 -12.89
C ILE A 346 -6.49 32.36 -13.27
N LEU A 347 -5.39 32.86 -13.86
CA LEU A 347 -5.28 34.24 -14.34
C LEU A 347 -6.41 34.61 -15.29
N LYS A 348 -6.72 33.71 -16.23
CA LYS A 348 -7.87 33.91 -17.13
C LYS A 348 -9.20 33.98 -16.38
N ALA A 349 -9.41 33.17 -15.36
CA ALA A 349 -10.65 33.11 -14.58
C ALA A 349 -10.89 34.36 -13.75
N ILE A 350 -9.81 35.00 -13.26
CA ILE A 350 -9.85 36.26 -12.50
C ILE A 350 -9.64 37.52 -13.37
N ASN A 351 -9.63 37.39 -14.70
CA ASN A 351 -9.33 38.46 -15.65
C ASN A 351 -8.00 39.17 -15.35
N ASN A 352 -6.98 38.44 -14.88
CA ASN A 352 -5.68 38.92 -14.40
C ASN A 352 -5.74 39.90 -13.22
N ASP A 353 -6.85 39.96 -12.50
CA ASP A 353 -7.02 40.83 -11.33
C ASP A 353 -6.44 40.13 -10.08
N ILE A 354 -5.12 40.15 -9.94
CA ILE A 354 -4.42 39.61 -8.79
C ILE A 354 -4.63 40.43 -7.53
N ASP A 355 -4.72 41.77 -7.69
CA ASP A 355 -4.72 42.70 -6.56
C ASP A 355 -6.00 42.60 -5.73
N HIS A 356 -7.14 42.23 -6.35
CA HIS A 356 -8.43 42.03 -5.66
C HIS A 356 -8.80 40.54 -5.48
N THR A 357 -7.84 39.64 -5.66
CA THR A 357 -8.07 38.19 -5.54
C THR A 357 -7.37 37.63 -4.33
N VAL A 358 -8.08 36.78 -3.58
CA VAL A 358 -7.55 35.98 -2.50
C VAL A 358 -7.46 34.52 -2.93
N PHE A 359 -6.29 33.89 -2.79
CA PHE A 359 -6.04 32.50 -3.15
C PHE A 359 -6.09 31.61 -1.93
N SER A 360 -6.76 30.49 -2.04
CA SER A 360 -6.88 29.49 -0.99
C SER A 360 -6.99 28.07 -1.55
N PHE A 361 -7.04 27.07 -0.68
CA PHE A 361 -7.21 25.67 -1.07
C PHE A 361 -8.13 24.92 -0.09
N ILE A 362 -8.72 23.86 -0.56
CA ILE A 362 -9.46 22.92 0.29
C ILE A 362 -8.47 21.90 0.88
N PRO A 363 -8.26 21.90 2.21
CA PRO A 363 -7.31 20.99 2.83
C PRO A 363 -7.80 19.52 2.79
N ASN A 364 -6.89 18.49 2.89
CA ASN A 364 -5.44 18.68 3.08
C ASN A 364 -4.66 18.32 1.80
N THR A 365 -5.21 17.50 0.92
CA THR A 365 -4.51 16.91 -0.25
C THR A 365 -4.06 17.95 -1.27
N ALA A 366 -4.80 19.05 -1.41
CA ALA A 366 -4.50 20.11 -2.36
C ALA A 366 -3.33 21.02 -1.94
N GLU A 367 -2.85 20.94 -0.70
CA GLU A 367 -1.88 21.87 -0.13
C GLU A 367 -0.59 21.97 -0.97
N VAL A 368 -0.01 20.85 -1.40
CA VAL A 368 1.23 20.85 -2.18
C VAL A 368 1.04 21.48 -3.56
N ALA A 369 -0.11 21.22 -4.20
CA ALA A 369 -0.46 21.88 -5.47
C ALA A 369 -0.69 23.38 -5.29
N PHE A 370 -1.27 23.78 -4.16
CA PHE A 370 -1.42 25.18 -3.81
C PHE A 370 -0.09 25.92 -3.68
N TYR A 371 0.92 25.31 -3.05
CA TYR A 371 2.26 25.92 -3.01
C TYR A 371 2.87 26.11 -4.40
N GLY A 372 2.65 25.14 -5.31
CA GLY A 372 3.08 25.29 -6.71
C GLY A 372 2.33 26.43 -7.43
N MET A 373 1.02 26.53 -7.20
CA MET A 373 0.21 27.60 -7.74
C MET A 373 0.69 28.98 -7.26
N LEU A 374 0.94 29.13 -5.95
CA LEU A 374 1.45 30.40 -5.40
C LEU A 374 2.81 30.75 -6.01
N GLN A 375 3.72 29.79 -6.14
CA GLN A 375 5.01 30.05 -6.78
C GLN A 375 4.85 30.53 -8.22
N GLY A 376 4.02 29.86 -9.02
CA GLY A 376 3.78 30.30 -10.40
C GLY A 376 3.06 31.65 -10.53
N LEU A 377 2.20 31.99 -9.57
CA LEU A 377 1.57 33.34 -9.49
C LEU A 377 2.60 34.42 -9.10
N ASP A 378 3.50 34.10 -8.15
CA ASP A 378 4.60 35.01 -7.78
C ASP A 378 5.55 35.26 -8.93
N ASP A 379 5.90 34.20 -9.70
CA ASP A 379 6.74 34.32 -10.89
C ASP A 379 6.07 35.24 -11.92
N TYR A 380 4.78 35.04 -12.21
CA TYR A 380 3.99 35.91 -13.10
C TYR A 380 3.96 37.34 -12.61
N LEU A 381 3.66 37.58 -11.32
CA LEU A 381 3.64 38.93 -10.74
C LEU A 381 5.01 39.59 -10.80
N ASN A 382 6.08 38.88 -10.62
CA ASN A 382 7.45 39.40 -10.74
C ASN A 382 7.78 39.80 -12.19
N GLU A 383 7.33 39.01 -13.18
CA GLU A 383 7.48 39.39 -14.60
C GLU A 383 6.71 40.67 -14.90
N GLU A 384 5.46 40.83 -14.42
CA GLU A 384 4.70 42.07 -14.55
C GLU A 384 5.40 43.26 -13.90
N LYS A 385 5.91 43.11 -12.66
CA LYS A 385 6.67 44.16 -11.98
C LYS A 385 7.89 44.61 -12.78
N VAL A 386 8.65 43.65 -13.31
CA VAL A 386 9.81 43.98 -14.15
C VAL A 386 9.41 44.78 -15.39
N GLN A 387 8.32 44.42 -16.06
CA GLN A 387 7.79 45.15 -17.21
C GLN A 387 7.32 46.56 -16.84
N GLN A 388 6.58 46.69 -15.72
CA GLN A 388 6.12 47.98 -15.22
C GLN A 388 7.30 48.91 -14.85
N ILE A 389 8.29 48.38 -14.11
CA ILE A 389 9.48 49.17 -13.74
C ILE A 389 10.25 49.61 -15.00
N ALA A 390 10.43 48.71 -15.99
CA ALA A 390 11.10 49.04 -17.24
C ALA A 390 10.39 50.16 -18.02
N SER A 391 9.06 50.24 -17.90
CA SER A 391 8.27 51.27 -18.54
C SER A 391 8.39 52.66 -17.89
N LEU A 392 8.86 52.75 -16.63
CA LEU A 392 9.07 54.04 -15.93
C LEU A 392 10.30 54.83 -16.41
N GLY A 393 11.17 54.24 -17.22
CA GLY A 393 12.34 54.89 -17.77
C GLY A 393 13.52 55.09 -16.80
N HIS A 394 14.42 56.08 -17.10
CA HIS A 394 15.68 56.21 -16.37
C HIS A 394 15.60 56.90 -15.00
N ASN A 395 14.55 57.63 -14.72
CA ASN A 395 14.31 58.35 -13.43
C ASN A 395 12.93 58.03 -12.87
N PRO A 396 12.70 56.80 -12.35
CA PRO A 396 11.41 56.46 -11.82
C PRO A 396 11.09 57.23 -10.54
N ASN A 397 9.82 57.59 -10.34
CA ASN A 397 9.33 58.09 -9.07
C ASN A 397 9.39 57.02 -8.00
N MET A 398 9.99 57.34 -6.85
CA MET A 398 10.12 56.38 -5.74
C MET A 398 8.77 55.86 -5.21
N GLU A 399 7.75 56.73 -5.16
CA GLU A 399 6.40 56.33 -4.75
C GLU A 399 5.77 55.30 -5.72
N GLU A 400 5.96 55.49 -7.02
CA GLU A 400 5.50 54.55 -8.06
C GLU A 400 6.25 53.21 -7.95
N LEU A 401 7.55 53.25 -7.70
CA LEU A 401 8.35 52.04 -7.47
C LEU A 401 7.90 51.29 -6.23
N GLU A 402 7.62 51.96 -5.11
CA GLU A 402 7.11 51.35 -3.87
C GLU A 402 5.76 50.68 -4.10
N VAL A 403 4.86 51.32 -4.84
CA VAL A 403 3.54 50.74 -5.20
C VAL A 403 3.74 49.43 -5.99
N ILE A 404 4.55 49.44 -7.04
CA ILE A 404 4.82 48.27 -7.86
C ILE A 404 5.46 47.13 -7.01
N LEU A 405 6.47 47.46 -6.22
CA LEU A 405 7.21 46.50 -5.43
C LEU A 405 6.38 45.96 -4.25
N SER A 406 5.44 46.71 -3.73
CA SER A 406 4.57 46.31 -2.62
C SER A 406 3.51 45.28 -3.00
N ARG A 407 3.19 45.16 -4.29
CA ARG A 407 2.22 44.16 -4.76
C ARG A 407 2.61 42.75 -4.33
N ARG A 408 1.66 41.94 -3.85
CA ARG A 408 1.85 40.57 -3.33
C ARG A 408 0.70 39.70 -3.75
N ILE A 409 0.98 38.42 -3.90
CA ILE A 409 -0.08 37.42 -3.98
C ILE A 409 -0.72 37.26 -2.61
N ARG A 410 -2.01 37.55 -2.53
CA ARG A 410 -2.75 37.40 -1.28
C ARG A 410 -3.24 35.98 -1.12
N SER A 411 -2.74 35.30 -0.11
CA SER A 411 -3.12 33.91 0.19
C SER A 411 -3.60 33.79 1.63
N GLU A 412 -4.75 33.11 1.80
CA GLU A 412 -5.37 32.92 3.10
C GLU A 412 -5.78 31.45 3.29
N LYS A 413 -5.71 30.96 4.50
CA LYS A 413 -6.22 29.62 4.85
C LYS A 413 -7.70 29.75 5.24
N VAL A 414 -8.59 29.75 4.25
CA VAL A 414 -10.03 29.95 4.44
C VAL A 414 -10.71 28.75 5.10
N ALA A 415 -10.21 27.54 4.84
CA ALA A 415 -10.77 26.33 5.41
C ALA A 415 -9.70 25.51 6.16
N ILE A 416 -10.08 24.94 7.30
CA ILE A 416 -9.26 24.03 8.10
C ILE A 416 -9.98 22.68 8.16
N LYS A 417 -9.23 21.61 8.04
CA LYS A 417 -9.72 20.26 8.21
C LYS A 417 -8.89 19.53 9.28
N ASP A 418 -9.46 19.32 10.44
CA ASP A 418 -8.85 18.60 11.56
C ASP A 418 -9.33 17.16 11.70
N ILE A 419 -10.46 16.83 11.08
CA ILE A 419 -11.03 15.47 11.09
C ILE A 419 -10.41 14.61 9.99
N LYS A 420 -9.98 13.40 10.32
CA LYS A 420 -9.33 12.44 9.39
C LYS A 420 -10.28 11.75 8.40
N LEU A 421 -11.51 12.23 8.21
CA LEU A 421 -12.49 11.66 7.29
C LEU A 421 -12.28 12.13 5.84
N ARG A 422 -12.52 11.24 4.87
CA ARG A 422 -12.52 11.57 3.44
C ARG A 422 -13.94 11.79 2.95
N THR A 423 -14.34 13.03 2.79
CA THR A 423 -15.70 13.45 2.50
C THR A 423 -16.28 12.94 1.18
N PHE A 424 -15.46 12.70 0.17
CA PHE A 424 -15.98 12.28 -1.14
C PHE A 424 -16.33 10.77 -1.22
N ILE A 425 -16.00 9.99 -0.17
CA ILE A 425 -16.30 8.56 -0.08
C ILE A 425 -17.72 8.31 0.44
N ALA A 426 -18.29 9.27 1.16
CA ALA A 426 -19.63 9.13 1.73
C ALA A 426 -20.69 8.98 0.62
N GLU A 427 -21.60 8.02 0.80
CA GLU A 427 -22.68 7.76 -0.14
C GLU A 427 -23.83 8.78 0.01
N GLY A 428 -24.36 9.25 -1.12
CA GLY A 428 -25.65 9.94 -1.20
C GLY A 428 -25.76 11.24 -0.40
N ASN A 429 -26.91 11.41 0.28
CA ASN A 429 -27.27 12.62 1.05
C ASN A 429 -26.36 12.91 2.24
N SER A 430 -25.69 11.88 2.80
CA SER A 430 -24.74 12.05 3.91
C SER A 430 -23.47 12.81 3.52
N ARG A 431 -23.16 12.89 2.21
CA ARG A 431 -21.98 13.61 1.72
C ARG A 431 -22.03 15.12 2.01
N ASN A 432 -23.20 15.74 1.81
CA ASN A 432 -23.38 17.17 2.02
C ASN A 432 -23.33 17.51 3.50
N ASP A 433 -23.96 16.71 4.34
CA ASP A 433 -23.91 16.89 5.79
C ASP A 433 -22.51 16.69 6.35
N LEU A 434 -21.78 15.65 5.89
CA LEU A 434 -20.39 15.42 6.27
C LEU A 434 -19.47 16.57 5.79
N ALA A 435 -19.67 17.07 4.57
CA ALA A 435 -18.89 18.20 4.07
C ALA A 435 -19.11 19.47 4.90
N ALA A 436 -20.32 19.70 5.37
CA ALA A 436 -20.66 20.85 6.22
C ALA A 436 -20.01 20.81 7.62
N HIS A 437 -19.67 19.59 8.12
CA HIS A 437 -19.15 19.41 9.48
C HIS A 437 -17.67 18.98 9.56
N VAL A 438 -17.01 18.79 8.42
CA VAL A 438 -15.62 18.34 8.32
C VAL A 438 -14.64 19.52 8.19
N TYR A 439 -15.12 20.66 7.72
CA TYR A 439 -14.31 21.86 7.50
C TYR A 439 -14.74 22.97 8.43
N ASP A 440 -13.80 23.50 9.18
CA ASP A 440 -13.95 24.77 9.89
C ASP A 440 -13.57 25.91 8.96
N ILE A 441 -14.41 26.93 8.91
CA ILE A 441 -14.11 28.16 8.18
C ILE A 441 -13.33 29.08 9.10
N THR A 442 -12.25 29.67 8.59
CA THR A 442 -11.50 30.69 9.33
C THR A 442 -12.33 31.98 9.41
N TYR A 443 -13.01 32.14 10.52
CA TYR A 443 -13.81 33.32 10.80
C TYR A 443 -12.91 34.55 11.01
N GLY A 444 -13.27 35.67 10.38
CA GLY A 444 -12.53 36.92 10.49
C GLY A 444 -11.40 37.11 9.48
N SER A 445 -11.15 36.11 8.59
CA SER A 445 -10.35 36.38 7.41
C SER A 445 -11.11 37.35 6.52
N LEU A 446 -10.50 38.49 6.22
CA LEU A 446 -11.02 39.45 5.29
C LEU A 446 -10.86 38.93 3.86
N VAL A 447 -11.87 38.28 3.35
CA VAL A 447 -11.96 37.83 1.96
C VAL A 447 -12.67 38.87 1.13
#